data_c286d91a806b8d2be649ff44376cc843
#
_entry.id   c286d91a806b8d2be649ff44376cc843
#
_cell.length_a   1.000
_cell.length_b   1.000
_cell.length_c   1.000
_cell.angle_alpha   90.00
_cell.angle_beta   90.00
_cell.angle_gamma   90.00
#
_symmetry.space_group_name_H-M   'P 1'
#
loop_
_entity.id
_entity.type
_entity.pdbx_description
1 polymer ?
#
loop_
_entity_poly.entity_id
_entity_poly.type
_entity_poly.pdbx_seq_one_letter_code
_entity_poly.pdbx_strand_id
1 'polypeptide(L)'
;VVLGQKSNKERIGNAAMAMNGAAVLLGFLLDLWIGDPQNPWHPVRGIGWLIGALEKGLRRIFPQNKHGELAAGVVEVIGVMTLTGSVGWLLCQAAGQVHPGLKLAMMSIISYLCLATHSLKAESMNVYQQLKKGDVEGARAAVAMIVGRDTKRLTPEGIIKAAVETVAENASDGVIAPLFYLFLAGPPGGVLYKAVNTMDSMIGYQNDRYRFFGRPAARLDDLVNLIPARISALLLIAAAYLAGMKDQHFNGKQAWIIWRRDNRCHKSPNSAQGEAACAGALGIQLAGDAWYSGVLHHKPAIGDSGRPVEIEDIRRVNQLLYISAVLAVLLGMGIMVTM
;
A
#
# COMPACT_ATOMS: atom_id res chain seq x y z
N VAL A 1 -22.60 -34.77 -23.92
CA VAL A 1 -21.16 -34.53 -23.82
C VAL A 1 -20.87 -33.04 -23.52
N VAL A 2 -21.47 -32.08 -24.24
CA VAL A 2 -21.25 -30.63 -24.08
C VAL A 2 -21.70 -30.11 -22.70
N LEU A 3 -22.83 -30.58 -22.17
CA LEU A 3 -23.34 -30.19 -20.82
C LEU A 3 -22.45 -30.68 -19.69
N GLY A 4 -21.84 -31.87 -19.81
CA GLY A 4 -20.93 -32.40 -18.79
C GLY A 4 -19.56 -31.67 -18.75
N GLN A 5 -19.08 -31.19 -19.90
CA GLN A 5 -17.84 -30.40 -19.97
C GLN A 5 -18.00 -28.99 -19.37
N LYS A 6 -19.17 -28.36 -19.57
CA LYS A 6 -19.49 -27.06 -19.00
C LYS A 6 -19.53 -27.11 -17.47
N SER A 7 -20.21 -28.11 -16.90
CA SER A 7 -20.28 -28.39 -15.46
C SER A 7 -18.89 -28.65 -14.84
N ASN A 8 -18.00 -29.35 -15.53
CA ASN A 8 -16.65 -29.63 -14.99
C ASN A 8 -15.74 -28.38 -14.98
N LYS A 9 -15.83 -27.52 -15.99
CA LYS A 9 -15.10 -26.24 -16.01
C LYS A 9 -15.57 -25.29 -14.90
N GLU A 10 -16.86 -25.21 -14.65
CA GLU A 10 -17.43 -24.42 -13.57
C GLU A 10 -16.96 -24.92 -12.19
N ARG A 11 -16.96 -26.24 -11.96
CA ARG A 11 -16.47 -26.84 -10.71
C ARG A 11 -14.98 -26.56 -10.49
N ILE A 12 -14.15 -26.63 -11.52
CA ILE A 12 -12.71 -26.33 -11.43
C ILE A 12 -12.50 -24.84 -11.14
N GLY A 13 -13.27 -23.96 -11.79
CA GLY A 13 -13.23 -22.51 -11.53
C GLY A 13 -13.58 -22.18 -10.09
N ASN A 14 -14.68 -22.72 -9.59
CA ASN A 14 -15.14 -22.48 -8.22
C ASN A 14 -14.13 -23.03 -7.18
N ALA A 15 -13.53 -24.18 -7.41
CA ALA A 15 -12.49 -24.73 -6.54
C ALA A 15 -11.22 -23.85 -6.52
N ALA A 16 -10.83 -23.29 -7.66
CA ALA A 16 -9.70 -22.38 -7.76
C ALA A 16 -9.98 -21.04 -7.03
N MET A 17 -11.18 -20.50 -7.19
CA MET A 17 -11.61 -19.28 -6.48
C MET A 17 -11.66 -19.50 -4.97
N ALA A 18 -12.25 -20.62 -4.51
CA ALA A 18 -12.31 -20.97 -3.10
C ALA A 18 -10.89 -21.11 -2.49
N MET A 19 -9.97 -21.77 -3.22
CA MET A 19 -8.56 -21.87 -2.80
C MET A 19 -7.89 -20.51 -2.72
N ASN A 20 -8.13 -19.62 -3.68
CA ASN A 20 -7.58 -18.26 -3.65
C ASN A 20 -8.12 -17.45 -2.47
N GLY A 21 -9.44 -17.46 -2.24
CA GLY A 21 -10.05 -16.79 -1.09
C GLY A 21 -9.49 -17.30 0.24
N ALA A 22 -9.37 -18.62 0.39
CA ALA A 22 -8.76 -19.22 1.58
C ALA A 22 -7.29 -18.79 1.75
N ALA A 23 -6.52 -18.75 0.68
CA ALA A 23 -5.12 -18.32 0.72
C ALA A 23 -4.97 -16.85 1.11
N VAL A 24 -5.81 -15.96 0.58
CA VAL A 24 -5.81 -14.53 0.94
C VAL A 24 -6.21 -14.33 2.39
N LEU A 25 -7.25 -15.03 2.86
CA LEU A 25 -7.68 -14.96 4.26
C LEU A 25 -6.59 -15.45 5.22
N LEU A 26 -5.97 -16.60 4.94
CA LEU A 26 -4.86 -17.12 5.75
C LEU A 26 -3.65 -16.16 5.71
N GLY A 27 -3.32 -15.61 4.53
CA GLY A 27 -2.25 -14.63 4.39
C GLY A 27 -2.50 -13.37 5.20
N PHE A 28 -3.74 -12.86 5.19
CA PHE A 28 -4.14 -11.71 6.00
C PHE A 28 -4.05 -11.99 7.51
N LEU A 29 -4.51 -13.16 7.95
CA LEU A 29 -4.38 -13.55 9.36
C LEU A 29 -2.91 -13.70 9.79
N LEU A 30 -2.05 -14.21 8.92
CA LEU A 30 -0.60 -14.27 9.17
C LEU A 30 0.01 -12.86 9.27
N ASP A 31 -0.38 -11.92 8.39
CA ASP A 31 0.07 -10.52 8.48
C ASP A 31 -0.35 -9.88 9.80
N LEU A 32 -1.59 -10.07 10.23
CA LEU A 32 -2.06 -9.52 11.50
C LEU A 32 -1.33 -10.10 12.72
N TRP A 33 -0.90 -11.36 12.65
CA TRP A 33 -0.28 -12.07 13.77
C TRP A 33 1.24 -11.90 13.82
N ILE A 34 1.93 -12.11 12.69
CA ILE A 34 3.39 -12.14 12.61
C ILE A 34 3.96 -10.76 12.27
N GLY A 35 3.26 -10.00 11.41
CA GLY A 35 3.78 -8.77 10.81
C GLY A 35 4.84 -9.06 9.74
N ASP A 36 5.46 -8.00 9.22
CA ASP A 36 6.46 -8.10 8.16
C ASP A 36 7.81 -8.55 8.73
N PRO A 37 8.37 -9.69 8.30
CA PRO A 37 9.62 -10.18 8.83
C PRO A 37 10.78 -9.28 8.38
N GLN A 38 11.45 -8.65 9.33
CA GLN A 38 12.62 -7.80 9.08
C GLN A 38 13.87 -8.64 8.76
N ASN A 39 13.76 -9.59 7.82
CA ASN A 39 14.88 -10.43 7.44
C ASN A 39 15.45 -10.06 6.05
N PRO A 40 16.72 -10.41 5.74
CA PRO A 40 17.32 -10.12 4.44
C PRO A 40 16.63 -10.79 3.26
N TRP A 41 15.89 -11.87 3.50
CA TRP A 41 15.24 -12.71 2.49
C TRP A 41 13.82 -12.25 2.14
N HIS A 42 13.37 -11.10 2.65
CA HIS A 42 12.04 -10.60 2.32
C HIS A 42 11.90 -10.34 0.81
N PRO A 43 10.82 -10.83 0.14
CA PRO A 43 10.66 -10.72 -1.31
C PRO A 43 10.77 -9.29 -1.85
N VAL A 44 10.27 -8.30 -1.11
CA VAL A 44 10.39 -6.87 -1.49
C VAL A 44 11.84 -6.43 -1.59
N ARG A 45 12.75 -6.95 -0.74
CA ARG A 45 14.19 -6.68 -0.85
C ARG A 45 14.78 -7.33 -2.11
N GLY A 46 14.32 -8.55 -2.44
CA GLY A 46 14.68 -9.22 -3.69
C GLY A 46 14.22 -8.43 -4.91
N ILE A 47 13.00 -7.92 -4.89
CA ILE A 47 12.47 -7.02 -5.94
C ILE A 47 13.32 -5.75 -6.01
N GLY A 48 13.63 -5.12 -4.88
CA GLY A 48 14.47 -3.93 -4.82
C GLY A 48 15.89 -4.17 -5.37
N TRP A 49 16.50 -5.32 -5.05
CA TRP A 49 17.78 -5.72 -5.63
C TRP A 49 17.68 -5.90 -7.14
N LEU A 50 16.63 -6.54 -7.64
CA LEU A 50 16.37 -6.73 -9.08
C LEU A 50 16.25 -5.38 -9.80
N ILE A 51 15.47 -4.43 -9.26
CA ILE A 51 15.32 -3.07 -9.77
C ILE A 51 16.70 -2.41 -9.89
N GLY A 52 17.49 -2.38 -8.81
CA GLY A 52 18.82 -1.76 -8.83
C GLY A 52 19.80 -2.43 -9.79
N ALA A 53 19.72 -3.75 -9.97
CA ALA A 53 20.56 -4.49 -10.91
C ALA A 53 20.19 -4.17 -12.38
N LEU A 54 18.89 -4.15 -12.69
CA LEU A 54 18.37 -3.79 -14.01
C LEU A 54 18.66 -2.33 -14.35
N GLU A 55 18.39 -1.37 -13.44
CA GLU A 55 18.74 0.05 -13.62
C GLU A 55 20.20 0.20 -14.02
N LYS A 56 21.10 -0.43 -13.24
CA LYS A 56 22.55 -0.34 -13.50
C LYS A 56 22.94 -0.90 -14.87
N GLY A 57 22.31 -1.99 -15.32
CA GLY A 57 22.54 -2.59 -16.64
C GLY A 57 21.98 -1.73 -17.76
N LEU A 58 20.73 -1.31 -17.64
CA LEU A 58 20.01 -0.56 -18.67
C LEU A 58 20.62 0.84 -18.90
N ARG A 59 21.07 1.52 -17.86
CA ARG A 59 21.78 2.81 -17.99
C ARG A 59 23.13 2.71 -18.72
N ARG A 60 23.72 1.52 -18.86
CA ARG A 60 24.93 1.30 -19.67
C ARG A 60 24.63 1.04 -21.14
N ILE A 61 23.44 0.49 -21.42
CA ILE A 61 23.04 0.06 -22.77
C ILE A 61 22.31 1.19 -23.50
N PHE A 62 21.43 1.91 -22.79
CA PHE A 62 20.60 2.96 -23.38
C PHE A 62 21.30 4.33 -23.34
N PRO A 63 21.09 5.19 -24.37
CA PRO A 63 21.61 6.56 -24.37
C PRO A 63 21.09 7.37 -23.19
N GLN A 64 21.96 8.17 -22.58
CA GLN A 64 21.61 9.05 -21.44
C GLN A 64 20.98 10.37 -21.98
N ASN A 65 19.84 10.23 -22.60
CA ASN A 65 19.00 11.33 -23.05
C ASN A 65 17.53 10.99 -22.76
N LYS A 66 16.65 11.97 -22.90
CA LYS A 66 15.23 11.82 -22.58
C LYS A 66 14.57 10.56 -23.17
N HIS A 67 14.83 10.26 -24.43
CA HIS A 67 14.21 9.11 -25.12
C HIS A 67 14.83 7.78 -24.69
N GLY A 68 16.15 7.74 -24.55
CA GLY A 68 16.86 6.54 -24.11
C GLY A 68 16.51 6.18 -22.65
N GLU A 69 16.44 7.15 -21.75
CA GLU A 69 16.03 6.92 -20.36
C GLU A 69 14.58 6.44 -20.26
N LEU A 70 13.65 7.04 -21.03
CA LEU A 70 12.26 6.56 -21.09
C LEU A 70 12.17 5.12 -21.60
N ALA A 71 12.91 4.80 -22.66
CA ALA A 71 12.93 3.43 -23.21
C ALA A 71 13.52 2.43 -22.20
N ALA A 72 14.63 2.80 -21.54
CA ALA A 72 15.24 1.99 -20.49
C ALA A 72 14.25 1.75 -19.32
N GLY A 73 13.54 2.79 -18.87
CA GLY A 73 12.52 2.67 -17.83
C GLY A 73 11.34 1.75 -18.22
N VAL A 74 10.90 1.78 -19.47
CA VAL A 74 9.88 0.85 -19.97
C VAL A 74 10.40 -0.60 -19.94
N VAL A 75 11.64 -0.83 -20.42
CA VAL A 75 12.25 -2.17 -20.39
C VAL A 75 12.42 -2.65 -18.95
N GLU A 76 12.78 -1.77 -18.02
CA GLU A 76 12.87 -2.12 -16.60
C GLU A 76 11.53 -2.54 -16.03
N VAL A 77 10.47 -1.77 -16.26
CA VAL A 77 9.11 -2.12 -15.81
C VAL A 77 8.69 -3.49 -16.33
N ILE A 78 8.86 -3.74 -17.63
CA ILE A 78 8.52 -5.03 -18.23
C ILE A 78 9.38 -6.16 -17.64
N GLY A 79 10.68 -5.95 -17.49
CA GLY A 79 11.61 -6.92 -16.93
C GLY A 79 11.28 -7.30 -15.49
N VAL A 80 11.08 -6.30 -14.62
CA VAL A 80 10.73 -6.51 -13.20
C VAL A 80 9.39 -7.24 -13.12
N MET A 81 8.36 -6.80 -13.82
CA MET A 81 7.04 -7.43 -13.79
C MET A 81 7.07 -8.87 -14.30
N THR A 82 7.76 -9.11 -15.42
CA THR A 82 7.84 -10.47 -15.99
C THR A 82 8.57 -11.42 -15.05
N LEU A 83 9.71 -11.03 -14.51
CA LEU A 83 10.49 -11.88 -13.61
C LEU A 83 9.75 -12.14 -12.30
N THR A 84 9.23 -11.11 -11.64
CA THR A 84 8.53 -11.26 -10.36
C THR A 84 7.22 -12.03 -10.50
N GLY A 85 6.42 -11.72 -11.52
CA GLY A 85 5.18 -12.43 -11.81
C GLY A 85 5.41 -13.89 -12.15
N SER A 86 6.44 -14.18 -13.00
CA SER A 86 6.81 -15.56 -13.35
C SER A 86 7.26 -16.37 -12.15
N VAL A 87 8.11 -15.79 -11.28
CA VAL A 87 8.55 -16.46 -10.04
C VAL A 87 7.37 -16.76 -9.14
N GLY A 88 6.50 -15.78 -8.88
CA GLY A 88 5.31 -15.99 -8.03
C GLY A 88 4.37 -17.07 -8.59
N TRP A 89 4.15 -17.07 -9.90
CA TRP A 89 3.34 -18.07 -10.58
C TRP A 89 3.99 -19.47 -10.53
N LEU A 90 5.28 -19.59 -10.86
CA LEU A 90 6.01 -20.86 -10.86
C LEU A 90 6.06 -21.50 -9.49
N LEU A 91 6.27 -20.72 -8.42
CA LEU A 91 6.26 -21.22 -7.04
C LEU A 91 4.90 -21.84 -6.68
N CYS A 92 3.80 -21.17 -7.03
CA CYS A 92 2.45 -21.70 -6.80
C CYS A 92 2.19 -22.98 -7.61
N GLN A 93 2.64 -23.03 -8.88
CA GLN A 93 2.44 -24.22 -9.72
C GLN A 93 3.30 -25.40 -9.27
N ALA A 94 4.57 -25.18 -8.97
CA ALA A 94 5.47 -26.22 -8.47
C ALA A 94 4.94 -26.82 -7.14
N ALA A 95 4.51 -25.98 -6.23
CA ALA A 95 3.88 -26.43 -4.99
C ALA A 95 2.60 -27.28 -5.26
N GLY A 96 1.81 -26.87 -6.25
CA GLY A 96 0.58 -27.58 -6.64
C GLY A 96 0.81 -28.93 -7.30
N GLN A 97 1.94 -29.12 -7.97
CA GLN A 97 2.32 -30.42 -8.54
C GLN A 97 2.69 -31.44 -7.45
N VAL A 98 3.17 -30.97 -6.30
CA VAL A 98 3.53 -31.85 -5.18
C VAL A 98 2.27 -32.22 -4.38
N HIS A 99 1.51 -31.21 -3.92
CA HIS A 99 0.30 -31.44 -3.13
C HIS A 99 -0.60 -30.20 -3.09
N PRO A 100 -1.94 -30.32 -3.17
CA PRO A 100 -2.86 -29.18 -3.09
C PRO A 100 -2.71 -28.33 -1.81
N GLY A 101 -2.46 -28.99 -0.67
CA GLY A 101 -2.19 -28.32 0.61
C GLY A 101 -0.91 -27.49 0.59
N LEU A 102 0.14 -27.94 -0.11
CA LEU A 102 1.38 -27.18 -0.28
C LEU A 102 1.15 -25.95 -1.19
N LYS A 103 0.31 -26.11 -2.23
CA LYS A 103 -0.12 -24.97 -3.05
C LYS A 103 -0.83 -23.91 -2.22
N LEU A 104 -1.80 -24.32 -1.39
CA LEU A 104 -2.51 -23.42 -0.49
C LEU A 104 -1.54 -22.71 0.47
N ALA A 105 -0.63 -23.43 1.09
CA ALA A 105 0.38 -22.86 1.99
C ALA A 105 1.27 -21.83 1.26
N MET A 106 1.77 -22.17 0.07
CA MET A 106 2.58 -21.24 -0.74
C MET A 106 1.80 -19.99 -1.13
N MET A 107 0.56 -20.16 -1.57
CA MET A 107 -0.32 -19.02 -1.91
C MET A 107 -0.57 -18.13 -0.68
N SER A 108 -0.78 -18.73 0.51
CA SER A 108 -1.00 -17.99 1.76
C SER A 108 0.25 -17.22 2.18
N ILE A 109 1.43 -17.83 2.07
CA ILE A 109 2.71 -17.17 2.39
C ILE A 109 2.96 -15.99 1.43
N ILE A 110 2.75 -16.18 0.13
CA ILE A 110 2.92 -15.08 -0.84
C ILE A 110 1.91 -13.97 -0.56
N SER A 111 0.65 -14.29 -0.26
CA SER A 111 -0.38 -13.31 0.10
C SER A 111 0.03 -12.53 1.36
N TYR A 112 0.51 -13.19 2.40
CA TYR A 112 1.03 -12.59 3.62
C TYR A 112 2.16 -11.60 3.33
N LEU A 113 3.14 -11.99 2.53
CA LEU A 113 4.30 -11.15 2.20
C LEU A 113 3.98 -9.95 1.29
N CYS A 114 2.77 -9.90 0.72
CA CYS A 114 2.28 -8.72 -0.01
C CYS A 114 1.62 -7.67 0.89
N LEU A 115 1.24 -8.01 2.12
CA LEU A 115 0.50 -7.18 3.05
C LEU A 115 1.44 -6.49 4.07
N ALA A 116 1.01 -5.37 4.61
CA ALA A 116 1.78 -4.59 5.57
C ALA A 116 0.93 -4.00 6.71
N THR A 117 -0.22 -4.64 7.04
CA THR A 117 -1.16 -4.10 8.04
C THR A 117 -0.55 -4.00 9.43
N HIS A 118 0.11 -5.08 9.88
CA HIS A 118 0.75 -5.12 11.18
C HIS A 118 1.95 -4.18 11.25
N SER A 119 2.81 -4.18 10.23
CA SER A 119 4.02 -3.36 10.23
C SER A 119 3.71 -1.87 10.17
N LEU A 120 2.71 -1.42 9.39
CA LEU A 120 2.26 -0.03 9.41
C LEU A 120 1.84 0.42 10.82
N LYS A 121 1.08 -0.43 11.52
CA LYS A 121 0.74 -0.18 12.92
C LYS A 121 1.97 -0.17 13.81
N ALA A 122 2.84 -1.17 13.72
CA ALA A 122 4.00 -1.30 14.58
C ALA A 122 4.92 -0.08 14.47
N GLU A 123 5.24 0.33 13.24
CA GLU A 123 6.13 1.46 12.97
C GLU A 123 5.51 2.80 13.39
N SER A 124 4.24 3.05 13.06
CA SER A 124 3.55 4.27 13.51
C SER A 124 3.36 4.31 15.02
N MET A 125 3.11 3.18 15.67
CA MET A 125 3.03 3.09 17.13
C MET A 125 4.39 3.25 17.81
N ASN A 126 5.52 2.98 17.15
CA ASN A 126 6.83 3.36 17.65
C ASN A 126 6.94 4.90 17.76
N VAL A 127 6.51 5.64 16.73
CA VAL A 127 6.43 7.12 16.79
C VAL A 127 5.57 7.58 17.97
N TYR A 128 4.37 6.99 18.14
CA TYR A 128 3.49 7.25 19.27
C TYR A 128 4.19 7.05 20.61
N GLN A 129 4.91 5.95 20.80
CA GLN A 129 5.59 5.65 22.06
C GLN A 129 6.71 6.66 22.39
N GLN A 130 7.48 7.11 21.40
CA GLN A 130 8.52 8.12 21.64
C GLN A 130 7.89 9.46 22.02
N LEU A 131 6.85 9.91 21.32
CA LEU A 131 6.12 11.13 21.66
C LEU A 131 5.50 11.07 23.07
N LYS A 132 4.93 9.92 23.44
CA LYS A 132 4.33 9.72 24.78
C LYS A 132 5.37 9.79 25.90
N LYS A 133 6.64 9.41 25.64
CA LYS A 133 7.75 9.58 26.57
C LYS A 133 8.31 11.00 26.64
N GLY A 134 7.85 11.90 25.76
CA GLY A 134 8.42 13.24 25.59
C GLY A 134 9.74 13.26 24.79
N ASP A 135 10.13 12.12 24.20
CA ASP A 135 11.35 12.01 23.38
C ASP A 135 11.07 12.45 21.95
N VAL A 136 11.21 13.74 21.68
CA VAL A 136 10.98 14.33 20.35
C VAL A 136 12.04 13.89 19.35
N GLU A 137 13.31 13.72 19.76
CA GLU A 137 14.38 13.27 18.87
C GLU A 137 14.20 11.79 18.49
N GLY A 138 13.85 10.94 19.45
CA GLY A 138 13.47 9.56 19.17
C GLY A 138 12.24 9.46 18.26
N ALA A 139 11.26 10.36 18.42
CA ALA A 139 10.08 10.42 17.53
C ALA A 139 10.45 10.86 16.10
N ARG A 140 11.39 11.84 15.95
CA ARG A 140 11.90 12.24 14.63
C ARG A 140 12.66 11.09 13.95
N ALA A 141 13.45 10.35 14.70
CA ALA A 141 14.14 9.18 14.18
C ALA A 141 13.17 8.07 13.77
N ALA A 142 12.15 7.80 14.59
CA ALA A 142 11.11 6.80 14.30
C ALA A 142 10.30 7.19 13.06
N VAL A 143 9.82 8.43 12.94
CA VAL A 143 9.04 8.86 11.78
C VAL A 143 9.89 8.89 10.51
N ALA A 144 11.20 9.16 10.59
CA ALA A 144 12.11 9.12 9.43
C ALA A 144 12.20 7.74 8.77
N MET A 145 11.87 6.67 9.50
CA MET A 145 11.86 5.30 8.96
C MET A 145 10.64 5.03 8.07
N ILE A 146 9.59 5.84 8.16
CA ILE A 146 8.31 5.62 7.47
C ILE A 146 7.89 6.74 6.52
N VAL A 147 8.65 7.86 6.48
CA VAL A 147 8.35 8.99 5.58
C VAL A 147 9.53 9.30 4.65
N GLY A 148 9.23 9.81 3.46
CA GLY A 148 10.26 10.24 2.50
C GLY A 148 10.69 11.71 2.62
N ARG A 149 10.17 12.47 3.61
CA ARG A 149 10.48 13.89 3.84
C ARG A 149 11.57 14.08 4.91
N ASP A 150 12.14 15.29 4.95
CA ASP A 150 13.10 15.66 5.99
C ASP A 150 12.40 15.76 7.35
N THR A 151 12.88 15.01 8.35
CA THR A 151 12.22 14.94 9.67
C THR A 151 12.94 15.75 10.76
N LYS A 152 14.20 16.15 10.54
CA LYS A 152 15.03 16.82 11.56
C LYS A 152 14.46 18.13 12.13
N ARG A 153 13.60 18.81 11.37
CA ARG A 153 12.98 20.08 11.76
C ARG A 153 11.51 19.96 12.13
N LEU A 154 10.95 18.76 12.15
CA LEU A 154 9.54 18.58 12.47
C LEU A 154 9.28 18.92 13.94
N THR A 155 8.23 19.71 14.18
CA THR A 155 7.65 19.90 15.50
C THR A 155 6.91 18.62 15.93
N PRO A 156 6.58 18.45 17.21
CA PRO A 156 5.75 17.32 17.64
C PRO A 156 4.45 17.18 16.83
N GLU A 157 3.77 18.28 16.53
CA GLU A 157 2.60 18.29 15.64
C GLU A 157 2.92 17.81 14.23
N GLY A 158 4.05 18.27 13.66
CA GLY A 158 4.52 17.84 12.34
C GLY A 158 4.84 16.35 12.31
N ILE A 159 5.38 15.78 13.39
CA ILE A 159 5.65 14.34 13.53
C ILE A 159 4.33 13.55 13.57
N ILE A 160 3.36 14.01 14.34
CA ILE A 160 2.03 13.37 14.42
C ILE A 160 1.35 13.38 13.05
N LYS A 161 1.30 14.55 12.38
CA LYS A 161 0.74 14.65 11.03
C LYS A 161 1.41 13.69 10.07
N ALA A 162 2.75 13.68 10.03
CA ALA A 162 3.52 12.79 9.17
C ALA A 162 3.21 11.31 9.40
N ALA A 163 3.09 10.88 10.64
CA ALA A 163 2.73 9.50 10.98
C ALA A 163 1.30 9.15 10.55
N VAL A 164 0.33 10.05 10.77
CA VAL A 164 -1.07 9.86 10.37
C VAL A 164 -1.20 9.81 8.85
N GLU A 165 -0.55 10.73 8.12
CA GLU A 165 -0.51 10.77 6.65
C GLU A 165 0.05 9.45 6.09
N THR A 166 1.17 8.99 6.63
CA THR A 166 1.79 7.73 6.18
C THR A 166 0.87 6.52 6.37
N VAL A 167 0.20 6.41 7.51
CA VAL A 167 -0.76 5.31 7.74
C VAL A 167 -1.95 5.44 6.80
N ALA A 168 -2.47 6.65 6.58
CA ALA A 168 -3.62 6.91 5.73
C ALA A 168 -3.34 6.59 4.24
N GLU A 169 -2.16 6.99 3.72
CA GLU A 169 -1.70 6.70 2.36
C GLU A 169 -1.43 5.20 2.18
N ASN A 170 -0.66 4.61 3.10
CA ASN A 170 -0.30 3.20 3.03
C ASN A 170 -1.44 2.24 3.41
N ALA A 171 -2.56 2.71 3.95
CA ALA A 171 -3.79 1.92 4.01
C ALA A 171 -4.23 1.47 2.61
N SER A 172 -4.04 2.32 1.58
CA SER A 172 -4.18 1.92 0.19
C SER A 172 -3.03 1.00 -0.25
N ASP A 173 -1.82 1.51 -0.28
CA ASP A 173 -0.69 0.92 -1.01
C ASP A 173 -0.09 -0.31 -0.32
N GLY A 174 -0.20 -0.37 1.00
CA GLY A 174 0.30 -1.47 1.81
C GLY A 174 -0.73 -2.55 2.13
N VAL A 175 -2.04 -2.27 1.98
CA VAL A 175 -3.11 -3.17 2.44
C VAL A 175 -4.21 -3.36 1.41
N ILE A 176 -4.96 -2.31 1.08
CA ILE A 176 -6.18 -2.45 0.27
C ILE A 176 -5.86 -2.79 -1.19
N ALA A 177 -4.87 -2.13 -1.79
CA ALA A 177 -4.47 -2.42 -3.16
C ALA A 177 -3.84 -3.82 -3.31
N PRO A 178 -2.91 -4.27 -2.45
CA PRO A 178 -2.49 -5.67 -2.44
C PRO A 178 -3.67 -6.65 -2.30
N LEU A 179 -4.60 -6.44 -1.36
CA LEU A 179 -5.78 -7.30 -1.20
C LEU A 179 -6.64 -7.32 -2.46
N PHE A 180 -6.87 -6.17 -3.09
CA PHE A 180 -7.61 -6.07 -4.34
C PHE A 180 -6.99 -6.96 -5.43
N TYR A 181 -5.68 -6.88 -5.65
CA TYR A 181 -5.00 -7.68 -6.67
C TYR A 181 -4.86 -9.16 -6.28
N LEU A 182 -4.75 -9.47 -4.99
CA LEU A 182 -4.76 -10.85 -4.49
C LEU A 182 -6.12 -11.52 -4.72
N PHE A 183 -7.23 -10.82 -4.49
CA PHE A 183 -8.56 -11.34 -4.79
C PHE A 183 -8.81 -11.45 -6.30
N LEU A 184 -8.37 -10.46 -7.09
CA LEU A 184 -8.60 -10.39 -8.52
C LEU A 184 -7.80 -11.44 -9.32
N ALA A 185 -6.51 -11.61 -9.02
CA ALA A 185 -5.58 -12.40 -9.82
C ALA A 185 -4.70 -13.35 -8.99
N GLY A 186 -5.07 -13.58 -7.73
CA GLY A 186 -4.33 -14.46 -6.83
C GLY A 186 -2.96 -13.91 -6.43
N PRO A 187 -2.11 -14.76 -5.82
CA PRO A 187 -0.78 -14.37 -5.38
C PRO A 187 0.10 -13.74 -6.46
N PRO A 188 0.11 -14.21 -7.72
CA PRO A 188 0.84 -13.52 -8.80
C PRO A 188 0.39 -12.07 -8.99
N GLY A 189 -0.91 -11.79 -8.89
CA GLY A 189 -1.45 -10.43 -8.96
C GLY A 189 -0.95 -9.54 -7.82
N GLY A 190 -0.93 -10.06 -6.59
CA GLY A 190 -0.38 -9.36 -5.43
C GLY A 190 1.11 -9.05 -5.58
N VAL A 191 1.90 -10.02 -6.07
CA VAL A 191 3.35 -9.84 -6.32
C VAL A 191 3.59 -8.80 -7.41
N LEU A 192 2.83 -8.83 -8.51
CA LEU A 192 2.92 -7.84 -9.58
C LEU A 192 2.61 -6.43 -9.09
N TYR A 193 1.53 -6.28 -8.31
CA TYR A 193 1.22 -5.00 -7.69
C TYR A 193 2.36 -4.53 -6.77
N LYS A 194 2.89 -5.42 -5.92
CA LYS A 194 4.00 -5.08 -5.02
C LYS A 194 5.26 -4.69 -5.77
N ALA A 195 5.52 -5.32 -6.93
CA ALA A 195 6.64 -4.96 -7.80
C ALA A 195 6.48 -3.54 -8.38
N VAL A 196 5.28 -3.18 -8.86
CA VAL A 196 4.98 -1.83 -9.36
C VAL A 196 5.16 -0.79 -8.26
N ASN A 197 4.56 -1.00 -7.11
CA ASN A 197 4.65 -0.09 -5.96
C ASN A 197 6.10 0.06 -5.45
N THR A 198 6.90 -1.02 -5.47
CA THR A 198 8.33 -0.97 -5.10
C THR A 198 9.14 -0.20 -6.15
N MET A 199 8.86 -0.35 -7.44
CA MET A 199 9.52 0.44 -8.49
C MET A 199 9.22 1.93 -8.32
N ASP A 200 7.97 2.32 -8.09
CA ASP A 200 7.63 3.73 -7.86
C ASP A 200 8.38 4.27 -6.64
N SER A 201 8.36 3.55 -5.52
CA SER A 201 9.05 3.95 -4.29
C SER A 201 10.58 4.09 -4.45
N MET A 202 11.21 3.34 -5.36
CA MET A 202 12.66 3.37 -5.57
C MET A 202 13.11 4.33 -6.66
N ILE A 203 12.38 4.41 -7.76
CA ILE A 203 12.79 5.13 -8.97
C ILE A 203 11.73 6.11 -9.48
N GLY A 204 10.54 6.21 -8.89
CA GLY A 204 9.46 7.10 -9.32
C GLY A 204 9.67 8.60 -9.04
N TYR A 205 10.79 8.96 -8.44
CA TYR A 205 11.10 10.34 -8.06
C TYR A 205 11.26 11.29 -9.26
N GLN A 206 10.82 12.54 -9.10
CA GLN A 206 10.95 13.60 -10.12
C GLN A 206 12.25 14.42 -9.97
N ASN A 207 13.35 13.79 -9.55
CA ASN A 207 14.68 14.39 -9.52
C ASN A 207 15.42 14.18 -10.84
N ASP A 208 16.57 14.81 -11.04
CA ASP A 208 17.34 14.76 -12.30
C ASP A 208 17.70 13.31 -12.71
N ARG A 209 17.95 12.44 -11.73
CA ARG A 209 18.31 11.02 -11.99
C ARG A 209 17.15 10.19 -12.54
N TYR A 210 15.92 10.43 -12.06
CA TYR A 210 14.77 9.55 -12.30
C TYR A 210 13.65 10.18 -13.13
N ARG A 211 13.74 11.49 -13.41
CA ARG A 211 12.69 12.25 -14.11
C ARG A 211 12.18 11.59 -15.39
N PHE A 212 13.07 10.95 -16.15
CA PHE A 212 12.71 10.26 -17.40
C PHE A 212 12.73 8.74 -17.21
N PHE A 213 13.74 8.21 -16.56
CA PHE A 213 13.92 6.79 -16.33
C PHE A 213 12.80 6.19 -15.45
N GLY A 214 12.47 6.80 -14.34
CA GLY A 214 11.43 6.32 -13.41
C GLY A 214 10.00 6.65 -13.83
N ARG A 215 9.82 7.51 -14.83
CA ARG A 215 8.49 7.96 -15.25
C ARG A 215 7.55 6.83 -15.67
N PRO A 216 7.97 5.76 -16.39
CA PRO A 216 7.11 4.62 -16.69
C PRO A 216 6.61 3.90 -15.44
N ALA A 217 7.46 3.69 -14.43
CA ALA A 217 7.11 3.07 -13.16
C ALA A 217 6.08 3.93 -12.40
N ALA A 218 6.34 5.23 -12.24
CA ALA A 218 5.42 6.16 -11.56
C ALA A 218 4.04 6.22 -12.25
N ARG A 219 4.01 6.24 -13.59
CA ARG A 219 2.75 6.26 -14.35
C ARG A 219 1.98 4.94 -14.24
N LEU A 220 2.69 3.83 -14.19
CA LEU A 220 2.06 2.52 -14.00
C LEU A 220 1.49 2.40 -12.59
N ASP A 221 2.23 2.87 -11.56
CA ASP A 221 1.74 2.91 -10.19
C ASP A 221 0.49 3.79 -10.06
N ASP A 222 0.51 5.00 -10.61
CA ASP A 222 -0.67 5.87 -10.68
C ASP A 222 -1.88 5.14 -11.30
N LEU A 223 -1.67 4.36 -12.37
CA LEU A 223 -2.74 3.64 -13.08
C LEU A 223 -3.30 2.47 -12.25
N VAL A 224 -2.43 1.62 -11.71
CA VAL A 224 -2.87 0.44 -10.95
C VAL A 224 -3.50 0.81 -9.61
N ASN A 225 -3.19 1.97 -9.06
CA ASN A 225 -3.79 2.49 -7.84
C ASN A 225 -5.10 3.27 -8.06
N LEU A 226 -5.51 3.56 -9.30
CA LEU A 226 -6.73 4.37 -9.54
C LEU A 226 -7.97 3.80 -8.84
N ILE A 227 -8.24 2.52 -8.98
CA ILE A 227 -9.40 1.86 -8.36
C ILE A 227 -9.14 1.56 -6.89
N PRO A 228 -8.03 0.91 -6.51
CA PRO A 228 -7.76 0.57 -5.12
C PRO A 228 -7.75 1.76 -4.16
N ALA A 229 -7.15 2.89 -4.55
CA ALA A 229 -7.10 4.08 -3.69
C ALA A 229 -8.49 4.65 -3.37
N ARG A 230 -9.42 4.59 -4.32
CA ARG A 230 -10.81 5.02 -4.09
C ARG A 230 -11.58 4.02 -3.23
N ILE A 231 -11.37 2.72 -3.45
CA ILE A 231 -11.92 1.68 -2.57
C ILE A 231 -11.37 1.86 -1.15
N SER A 232 -10.07 2.11 -1.00
CA SER A 232 -9.44 2.39 0.30
C SER A 232 -10.10 3.57 1.00
N ALA A 233 -10.29 4.70 0.31
CA ALA A 233 -10.95 5.86 0.88
C ALA A 233 -12.39 5.55 1.33
N LEU A 234 -13.16 4.83 0.52
CA LEU A 234 -14.54 4.43 0.87
C LEU A 234 -14.57 3.49 2.08
N LEU A 235 -13.62 2.56 2.16
CA LEU A 235 -13.50 1.66 3.32
C LEU A 235 -13.06 2.39 4.58
N LEU A 236 -12.14 3.38 4.49
CA LEU A 236 -11.75 4.24 5.60
C LEU A 236 -12.94 5.10 6.08
N ILE A 237 -13.75 5.62 5.17
CA ILE A 237 -14.99 6.34 5.51
C ILE A 237 -15.98 5.41 6.21
N ALA A 238 -16.19 4.20 5.70
CA ALA A 238 -17.04 3.20 6.35
C ALA A 238 -16.50 2.83 7.75
N ALA A 239 -15.17 2.67 7.87
CA ALA A 239 -14.50 2.45 9.15
C ALA A 239 -14.75 3.60 10.14
N ALA A 240 -14.73 4.86 9.65
CA ALA A 240 -15.01 6.02 10.48
C ALA A 240 -16.48 6.07 10.95
N TYR A 241 -17.45 5.64 10.12
CA TYR A 241 -18.84 5.49 10.56
C TYR A 241 -18.97 4.40 11.64
N LEU A 242 -18.35 3.24 11.46
CA LEU A 242 -18.42 2.15 12.42
C LEU A 242 -17.72 2.49 13.74
N ALA A 243 -16.54 3.10 13.68
CA ALA A 243 -15.83 3.56 14.87
C ALA A 243 -16.59 4.66 15.60
N GLY A 244 -17.20 5.59 14.86
CA GLY A 244 -17.99 6.70 15.41
C GLY A 244 -19.25 6.28 16.15
N MET A 245 -19.73 5.04 15.96
CA MET A 245 -20.84 4.49 16.78
C MET A 245 -20.46 4.27 18.24
N LYS A 246 -19.16 4.16 18.54
CA LYS A 246 -18.64 3.89 19.89
C LYS A 246 -17.76 5.00 20.42
N ASP A 247 -17.14 5.79 19.57
CA ASP A 247 -16.18 6.82 19.92
C ASP A 247 -16.41 8.09 19.10
N GLN A 248 -16.81 9.17 19.76
CA GLN A 248 -17.11 10.48 19.15
C GLN A 248 -15.91 11.17 18.48
N HIS A 249 -14.69 10.65 18.66
CA HIS A 249 -13.50 11.16 17.97
C HIS A 249 -13.46 10.77 16.48
N PHE A 250 -14.38 9.91 16.03
CA PHE A 250 -14.51 9.53 14.63
C PHE A 250 -15.80 10.09 14.01
N ASN A 251 -15.67 10.71 12.85
CA ASN A 251 -16.80 11.29 12.14
C ASN A 251 -16.85 10.83 10.67
N GLY A 252 -17.64 9.79 10.39
CA GLY A 252 -17.80 9.24 9.02
C GLY A 252 -18.44 10.23 8.05
N LYS A 253 -19.38 11.10 8.51
CA LYS A 253 -19.98 12.13 7.66
C LYS A 253 -18.95 13.17 7.24
N GLN A 254 -18.12 13.63 8.16
CA GLN A 254 -17.06 14.59 7.87
C GLN A 254 -15.97 13.94 7.01
N ALA A 255 -15.64 12.66 7.22
CA ALA A 255 -14.75 11.91 6.36
C ALA A 255 -15.20 11.91 4.89
N TRP A 256 -16.50 11.69 4.64
CA TRP A 256 -17.08 11.76 3.31
C TRP A 256 -17.02 13.16 2.69
N ILE A 257 -17.36 14.21 3.46
CA ILE A 257 -17.36 15.60 2.98
C ILE A 257 -15.95 16.04 2.58
N ILE A 258 -14.96 15.83 3.47
CA ILE A 258 -13.57 16.21 3.23
C ILE A 258 -12.98 15.39 2.09
N TRP A 259 -13.21 14.09 2.05
CA TRP A 259 -12.77 13.27 0.93
C TRP A 259 -13.29 13.79 -0.41
N ARG A 260 -14.58 14.11 -0.54
CA ARG A 260 -15.14 14.67 -1.78
C ARG A 260 -14.52 16.01 -2.18
N ARG A 261 -14.12 16.82 -1.22
CA ARG A 261 -13.52 18.13 -1.46
C ARG A 261 -12.02 18.03 -1.82
N ASP A 262 -11.25 17.23 -1.06
CA ASP A 262 -9.79 17.30 -1.03
C ASP A 262 -9.07 16.11 -1.66
N ASN A 263 -9.79 15.09 -2.19
CA ASN A 263 -9.19 13.87 -2.71
C ASN A 263 -8.26 14.05 -3.93
N ARG A 264 -8.12 15.26 -4.47
CA ARG A 264 -7.27 15.61 -5.62
C ARG A 264 -6.23 16.68 -5.29
N CYS A 265 -5.96 16.94 -4.03
CA CYS A 265 -5.03 17.98 -3.62
C CYS A 265 -3.56 17.66 -3.91
N HIS A 266 -3.19 16.39 -4.14
CA HIS A 266 -1.84 15.98 -4.47
C HIS A 266 -1.59 15.84 -5.98
N LYS A 267 -0.30 15.80 -6.37
CA LYS A 267 0.11 15.58 -7.77
C LYS A 267 -0.24 14.18 -8.26
N SER A 268 -0.07 13.16 -7.40
CA SER A 268 -0.60 11.82 -7.67
C SER A 268 -2.12 11.83 -7.50
N PRO A 269 -2.88 11.19 -8.41
CA PRO A 269 -4.33 11.11 -8.31
C PRO A 269 -4.81 10.19 -7.16
N ASN A 270 -3.89 9.53 -6.47
CA ASN A 270 -4.17 8.45 -5.52
C ASN A 270 -3.82 8.78 -4.07
N SER A 271 -2.70 9.47 -3.79
CA SER A 271 -2.19 9.67 -2.43
C SER A 271 -3.15 10.46 -1.53
N ALA A 272 -3.79 11.51 -2.04
CA ALA A 272 -4.75 12.29 -1.26
C ALA A 272 -6.06 11.53 -0.90
N GLN A 273 -6.34 10.38 -1.50
CA GLN A 273 -7.59 9.64 -1.29
C GLN A 273 -7.75 9.20 0.18
N GLY A 274 -6.77 8.47 0.72
CA GLY A 274 -6.76 8.00 2.10
C GLY A 274 -6.56 9.15 3.10
N GLU A 275 -5.65 10.08 2.79
CA GLU A 275 -5.37 11.24 3.66
C GLU A 275 -6.62 12.10 3.87
N ALA A 276 -7.37 12.41 2.81
CA ALA A 276 -8.59 13.23 2.91
C ALA A 276 -9.69 12.51 3.70
N ALA A 277 -9.84 11.19 3.53
CA ALA A 277 -10.79 10.41 4.33
C ALA A 277 -10.42 10.44 5.82
N CYS A 278 -9.13 10.24 6.16
CA CYS A 278 -8.66 10.23 7.54
C CYS A 278 -8.68 11.64 8.17
N ALA A 279 -8.30 12.69 7.43
CA ALA A 279 -8.39 14.07 7.89
C ALA A 279 -9.81 14.43 8.33
N GLY A 280 -10.80 14.11 7.49
CA GLY A 280 -12.21 14.32 7.82
C GLY A 280 -12.70 13.42 8.95
N ALA A 281 -12.30 12.13 8.97
CA ALA A 281 -12.67 11.19 10.02
C ALA A 281 -12.24 11.65 11.41
N LEU A 282 -11.04 12.22 11.52
CA LEU A 282 -10.42 12.65 12.77
C LEU A 282 -10.65 14.14 13.08
N GLY A 283 -11.21 14.93 12.15
CA GLY A 283 -11.44 16.37 12.31
C GLY A 283 -10.14 17.18 12.43
N ILE A 284 -9.08 16.78 11.73
CA ILE A 284 -7.75 17.40 11.76
C ILE A 284 -7.31 17.83 10.37
N GLN A 285 -6.35 18.76 10.32
CA GLN A 285 -5.71 19.16 9.10
C GLN A 285 -4.38 18.41 8.89
N LEU A 286 -4.23 17.78 7.72
CA LEU A 286 -3.05 17.06 7.26
C LEU A 286 -2.37 17.80 6.09
N ALA A 287 -1.29 17.24 5.58
CA ALA A 287 -0.48 17.77 4.48
C ALA A 287 0.06 19.19 4.78
N GLY A 288 0.11 20.05 3.77
CA GLY A 288 0.78 21.34 3.85
C GLY A 288 2.26 21.25 3.44
N ASP A 289 2.99 22.32 3.72
CA ASP A 289 4.39 22.48 3.32
C ASP A 289 5.29 21.41 3.93
N ALA A 290 6.20 20.84 3.14
CA ALA A 290 7.14 19.83 3.59
C ALA A 290 8.52 20.01 2.96
N TRP A 291 9.56 19.66 3.71
CA TRP A 291 10.94 19.70 3.26
C TRP A 291 11.37 18.37 2.66
N TYR A 292 12.02 18.41 1.50
CA TYR A 292 12.60 17.25 0.83
C TYR A 292 14.02 17.59 0.38
N SER A 293 15.01 16.87 0.90
CA SER A 293 16.44 17.13 0.60
C SER A 293 16.84 18.59 0.79
N GLY A 294 16.35 19.25 1.84
CA GLY A 294 16.63 20.64 2.15
C GLY A 294 15.85 21.69 1.33
N VAL A 295 14.94 21.27 0.45
CA VAL A 295 14.09 22.15 -0.36
C VAL A 295 12.67 22.14 0.17
N LEU A 296 12.07 23.34 0.34
CA LEU A 296 10.68 23.47 0.77
C LEU A 296 9.75 23.25 -0.43
N HIS A 297 8.83 22.33 -0.28
CA HIS A 297 7.78 22.06 -1.24
C HIS A 297 6.44 22.53 -0.68
N HIS A 298 5.82 23.48 -1.36
CA HIS A 298 4.47 23.94 -1.04
C HIS A 298 3.44 22.90 -1.50
N LYS A 299 2.62 22.44 -0.57
CA LYS A 299 1.51 21.53 -0.82
C LYS A 299 0.22 22.09 -0.20
N PRO A 300 -0.94 21.93 -0.86
CA PRO A 300 -2.21 22.27 -0.23
C PRO A 300 -2.42 21.45 1.05
N ALA A 301 -3.03 22.08 2.03
CA ALA A 301 -3.51 21.36 3.21
C ALA A 301 -4.74 20.50 2.86
N ILE A 302 -4.93 19.41 3.57
CA ILE A 302 -6.05 18.48 3.43
C ILE A 302 -6.83 18.47 4.74
N GLY A 303 -8.15 18.61 4.66
CA GLY A 303 -9.01 18.69 5.82
C GLY A 303 -9.08 20.09 6.43
N ASP A 304 -9.86 20.21 7.48
CA ASP A 304 -10.08 21.46 8.22
C ASP A 304 -9.32 21.43 9.54
N SER A 305 -8.83 22.59 10.00
CA SER A 305 -8.20 22.73 11.31
C SER A 305 -9.27 22.82 12.42
N GLY A 306 -10.16 21.83 12.51
CA GLY A 306 -11.23 21.79 13.51
C GLY A 306 -10.73 21.65 14.94
N ARG A 307 -9.59 21.03 15.13
CA ARG A 307 -8.84 20.89 16.38
C ARG A 307 -7.34 20.71 16.12
N PRO A 308 -6.50 20.96 17.13
CA PRO A 308 -5.08 20.56 17.04
C PRO A 308 -4.96 19.02 16.93
N VAL A 309 -3.86 18.56 16.28
CA VAL A 309 -3.53 17.15 16.28
C VAL A 309 -3.05 16.71 17.66
N GLU A 310 -3.40 15.48 18.03
CA GLU A 310 -3.05 14.85 19.29
C GLU A 310 -2.20 13.61 19.04
N ILE A 311 -1.37 13.20 20.00
CA ILE A 311 -0.59 11.96 19.91
C ILE A 311 -1.51 10.75 19.68
N GLU A 312 -2.72 10.76 20.26
CA GLU A 312 -3.73 9.72 20.12
C GLU A 312 -4.25 9.58 18.66
N ASP A 313 -4.06 10.56 17.80
CA ASP A 313 -4.48 10.46 16.40
C ASP A 313 -3.70 9.40 15.63
N ILE A 314 -2.45 9.13 16.04
CA ILE A 314 -1.67 7.99 15.50
C ILE A 314 -2.37 6.65 15.83
N ARG A 315 -2.93 6.54 17.04
CA ARG A 315 -3.66 5.35 17.45
C ARG A 315 -5.02 5.26 16.74
N ARG A 316 -5.71 6.38 16.62
CA ARG A 316 -7.02 6.47 15.95
C ARG A 316 -6.91 6.11 14.45
N VAL A 317 -5.91 6.60 13.74
CA VAL A 317 -5.73 6.23 12.32
C VAL A 317 -5.42 4.73 12.15
N ASN A 318 -4.71 4.11 13.07
CA ASN A 318 -4.49 2.66 13.06
C ASN A 318 -5.78 1.86 13.31
N GLN A 319 -6.72 2.39 14.09
CA GLN A 319 -8.05 1.77 14.24
C GLN A 319 -8.81 1.80 12.91
N LEU A 320 -8.78 2.94 12.20
CA LEU A 320 -9.38 3.05 10.86
C LEU A 320 -8.72 2.08 9.86
N LEU A 321 -7.38 1.96 9.87
CA LEU A 321 -6.63 1.02 9.06
C LEU A 321 -7.12 -0.42 9.27
N TYR A 322 -7.20 -0.87 10.53
CA TYR A 322 -7.59 -2.26 10.84
C TYR A 322 -9.04 -2.55 10.48
N ILE A 323 -9.97 -1.63 10.78
CA ILE A 323 -11.38 -1.80 10.42
C ILE A 323 -11.52 -1.84 8.90
N SER A 324 -10.86 -0.94 8.16
CA SER A 324 -10.91 -0.91 6.69
C SER A 324 -10.30 -2.16 6.06
N ALA A 325 -9.22 -2.70 6.62
CA ALA A 325 -8.60 -3.94 6.17
C ALA A 325 -9.53 -5.14 6.35
N VAL A 326 -10.19 -5.26 7.50
CA VAL A 326 -11.20 -6.31 7.75
C VAL A 326 -12.39 -6.18 6.79
N LEU A 327 -12.90 -4.97 6.58
CA LEU A 327 -13.96 -4.71 5.61
C LEU A 327 -13.56 -5.12 4.18
N ALA A 328 -12.31 -4.84 3.77
CA ALA A 328 -11.79 -5.25 2.47
C ALA A 328 -11.78 -6.78 2.30
N VAL A 329 -11.33 -7.51 3.31
CA VAL A 329 -11.31 -8.98 3.28
C VAL A 329 -12.73 -9.53 3.23
N LEU A 330 -13.64 -9.01 4.05
CA LEU A 330 -15.05 -9.44 4.04
C LEU A 330 -15.72 -9.18 2.68
N LEU A 331 -15.47 -8.00 2.08
CA LEU A 331 -15.98 -7.66 0.75
C LEU A 331 -15.41 -8.60 -0.32
N GLY A 332 -14.09 -8.82 -0.33
CA GLY A 332 -13.44 -9.71 -1.28
C GLY A 332 -13.92 -11.15 -1.17
N MET A 333 -14.05 -11.67 0.07
CA MET A 333 -14.61 -13.01 0.33
C MET A 333 -16.08 -13.10 -0.12
N GLY A 334 -16.89 -12.06 0.17
CA GLY A 334 -18.28 -12.00 -0.27
C GLY A 334 -18.42 -12.07 -1.79
N ILE A 335 -17.59 -11.33 -2.52
CA ILE A 335 -17.57 -11.38 -3.99
C ILE A 335 -17.19 -12.78 -4.49
N MET A 336 -16.18 -13.42 -3.90
CA MET A 336 -15.75 -14.76 -4.32
C MET A 336 -16.78 -15.87 -4.06
N VAL A 337 -17.65 -15.70 -3.09
CA VAL A 337 -18.75 -16.67 -2.81
C VAL A 337 -19.91 -16.51 -3.80
N THR A 338 -20.11 -15.31 -4.36
CA THR A 338 -21.22 -15.01 -5.29
C THR A 338 -20.87 -15.27 -6.76
N MET A 339 -19.61 -15.45 -7.10
CA MET A 339 -19.13 -15.80 -8.45
C MET A 339 -18.98 -17.30 -8.64
#